data_5274ce1319933cc00312d9398d9f7677
#
_entry.id   5274ce1319933cc00312d9398d9f7677
#
_cell.length_a   1.000
_cell.length_b   1.000
_cell.length_c   1.000
_cell.angle_alpha   90.00
_cell.angle_beta   90.00
_cell.angle_gamma   90.00
#
_symmetry.space_group_name_H-M   'P 1'
#
loop_
_entity.id
_entity.type
_entity.pdbx_description
1 polymer ?
#
loop_
_entity_poly.entity_id
_entity_poly.type
_entity_poly.pdbx_seq_one_letter_code
_entity_poly.pdbx_strand_id
1 'polypeptide(L)'
;NDWDTLVSWWDEWPGWQNPSKDFLPDNGTGGLIVEKDNVPIVAGFMYFTNSMGVLLEWIVSNPSYKDDDRQDAIEFLILTCEEYIKANGKKYIFSIGRNKHLIETHKKLGYHVDEKISHEIIKKI
;
A
#
# COMPACT_ATOMS: atom_id res chain seq x y z
N ASN A 1 -5.56 10.72 -14.81
CA ASN A 1 -5.84 9.33 -14.48
C ASN A 1 -5.15 8.95 -13.17
N ASP A 2 -5.41 7.75 -12.70
CA ASP A 2 -4.91 7.31 -11.40
C ASP A 2 -3.38 7.27 -11.32
N TRP A 3 -2.71 6.90 -12.42
CA TRP A 3 -1.26 6.87 -12.45
C TRP A 3 -0.65 8.26 -12.22
N ASP A 4 -1.15 9.26 -12.91
CA ASP A 4 -0.66 10.64 -12.77
C ASP A 4 -0.90 11.16 -11.35
N THR A 5 -2.03 10.81 -10.76
CA THR A 5 -2.36 11.14 -9.36
C THR A 5 -1.33 10.54 -8.41
N LEU A 6 -1.01 9.26 -8.57
CA LEU A 6 -0.04 8.57 -7.71
C LEU A 6 1.37 9.15 -7.87
N VAL A 7 1.78 9.44 -9.09
CA VAL A 7 3.09 10.06 -9.35
C VAL A 7 3.18 11.40 -8.61
N SER A 8 2.11 12.21 -8.66
CA SER A 8 2.10 13.50 -7.96
C SER A 8 2.22 13.33 -6.45
N TRP A 9 1.60 12.29 -5.87
CA TRP A 9 1.73 12.01 -4.43
C TRP A 9 3.15 11.60 -4.06
N TRP A 10 3.75 10.71 -4.83
CA TRP A 10 5.13 10.29 -4.58
C TRP A 10 6.10 11.46 -4.70
N ASP A 11 5.89 12.35 -5.64
CA ASP A 11 6.73 13.54 -5.81
C ASP A 11 6.64 14.49 -4.63
N GLU A 12 5.48 14.60 -3.99
CA GLU A 12 5.28 15.49 -2.85
C GLU A 12 5.82 14.94 -1.53
N TRP A 13 5.82 13.62 -1.33
CA TRP A 13 6.33 13.03 -0.10
C TRP A 13 7.86 12.98 -0.13
N PRO A 14 8.55 13.52 0.90
CA PRO A 14 10.01 13.48 0.94
C PRO A 14 10.54 12.05 1.07
N GLY A 15 11.64 11.76 0.37
CA GLY A 15 12.31 10.47 0.46
C GLY A 15 11.71 9.36 -0.40
N TRP A 16 10.63 9.62 -1.12
CA TRP A 16 10.05 8.63 -2.02
C TRP A 16 10.74 8.66 -3.37
N GLN A 17 10.97 7.47 -3.92
CA GLN A 17 11.35 7.31 -5.32
C GLN A 17 10.15 6.75 -6.07
N ASN A 18 9.87 7.30 -7.24
CA ASN A 18 8.74 6.83 -8.03
C ASN A 18 9.08 5.47 -8.65
N PRO A 19 8.27 4.44 -8.41
CA PRO A 19 8.49 3.17 -9.09
C PRO A 19 8.14 3.30 -10.57
N SER A 20 8.79 2.49 -11.42
CA SER A 20 8.34 2.35 -12.79
C SER A 20 7.06 1.51 -12.81
N LYS A 21 6.24 1.69 -13.84
CA LYS A 21 4.99 0.93 -13.96
C LYS A 21 5.22 -0.59 -13.94
N ASP A 22 6.29 -1.04 -14.60
CA ASP A 22 6.59 -2.47 -14.69
C ASP A 22 7.12 -3.07 -13.37
N PHE A 23 7.47 -2.23 -12.40
CA PHE A 23 7.80 -2.68 -11.06
C PHE A 23 6.55 -2.96 -10.21
N LEU A 24 5.41 -2.39 -10.60
CA LEU A 24 4.15 -2.53 -9.88
C LEU A 24 3.29 -3.66 -10.45
N PRO A 25 2.43 -4.28 -9.65
CA PRO A 25 1.55 -5.35 -10.13
C PRO A 25 0.72 -4.91 -11.33
N ASP A 26 0.60 -5.79 -12.31
CA ASP A 26 -0.19 -5.57 -13.52
C ASP A 26 0.11 -4.24 -14.21
N ASN A 27 1.39 -3.91 -14.28
CA ASN A 27 1.89 -2.68 -14.91
C ASN A 27 1.23 -1.41 -14.35
N GLY A 28 1.12 -1.37 -13.02
CA GLY A 28 0.58 -0.21 -12.30
C GLY A 28 -0.93 -0.22 -12.10
N THR A 29 -1.62 -1.29 -12.46
CA THR A 29 -3.09 -1.40 -12.30
C THR A 29 -3.52 -2.37 -11.20
N GLY A 30 -2.58 -3.10 -10.59
CA GLY A 30 -2.86 -4.13 -9.57
C GLY A 30 -2.98 -3.58 -8.15
N GLY A 31 -3.70 -2.49 -7.98
CA GLY A 31 -3.87 -1.84 -6.69
C GLY A 31 -5.29 -1.37 -6.46
N LEU A 32 -5.50 -0.73 -5.31
CA LEU A 32 -6.77 -0.12 -4.93
C LEU A 32 -6.54 1.33 -4.51
N ILE A 33 -7.54 2.16 -4.77
CA ILE A 33 -7.58 3.54 -4.29
C ILE A 33 -8.85 3.73 -3.50
N VAL A 34 -8.73 4.31 -2.31
CA VAL A 34 -9.89 4.71 -1.50
C VAL A 34 -10.20 6.16 -1.80
N GLU A 35 -11.45 6.43 -2.13
CA GLU A 35 -11.96 7.77 -2.44
C GLU A 35 -13.11 8.13 -1.51
N LYS A 36 -13.30 9.42 -1.30
CA LYS A 36 -14.50 9.97 -0.66
C LYS A 36 -14.93 11.20 -1.45
N ASP A 37 -16.18 11.21 -1.88
CA ASP A 37 -16.75 12.30 -2.70
C ASP A 37 -15.88 12.59 -3.94
N ASN A 38 -15.43 11.53 -4.60
CA ASN A 38 -14.56 11.56 -5.78
C ASN A 38 -13.16 12.13 -5.52
N VAL A 39 -12.77 12.29 -4.25
CA VAL A 39 -11.41 12.72 -3.88
C VAL A 39 -10.61 11.50 -3.44
N PRO A 40 -9.52 11.16 -4.15
CA PRO A 40 -8.69 10.02 -3.75
C PRO A 40 -7.89 10.35 -2.49
N ILE A 41 -7.85 9.41 -1.55
CA ILE A 41 -7.24 9.60 -0.23
C ILE A 41 -5.98 8.77 -0.04
N VAL A 42 -6.04 7.49 -0.41
CA VAL A 42 -4.95 6.55 -0.18
C VAL A 42 -4.98 5.44 -1.21
N ALA A 43 -3.82 4.92 -1.57
CA ALA A 43 -3.68 3.82 -2.51
C ALA A 43 -2.69 2.80 -1.99
N GLY A 44 -2.80 1.56 -2.47
CA GLY A 44 -1.85 0.49 -2.20
C GLY A 44 -1.91 -0.57 -3.27
N PHE A 45 -0.88 -1.39 -3.36
CA PHE A 45 -0.74 -2.40 -4.42
C PHE A 45 -0.58 -3.79 -3.83
N MET A 46 -1.16 -4.77 -4.50
CA MET A 46 -1.12 -6.18 -4.09
C MET A 46 -0.33 -6.99 -5.11
N TYR A 47 0.80 -7.56 -4.67
CA TYR A 47 1.61 -8.46 -5.48
C TYR A 47 1.19 -9.89 -5.17
N PHE A 48 0.42 -10.49 -6.06
CA PHE A 48 0.04 -11.89 -5.92
C PHE A 48 1.21 -12.77 -6.31
N THR A 49 1.59 -13.69 -5.43
CA THR A 49 2.69 -14.60 -5.69
C THR A 49 2.17 -15.98 -6.08
N ASN A 50 3.07 -16.86 -6.47
CA ASN A 50 2.74 -18.27 -6.72
C ASN A 50 2.71 -19.11 -5.43
N SER A 51 2.88 -18.48 -4.26
CA SER A 51 2.65 -19.10 -2.96
C SER A 51 1.28 -18.69 -2.44
N MET A 52 0.97 -19.02 -1.19
CA MET A 52 -0.26 -18.56 -0.53
C MET A 52 -0.13 -17.15 0.05
N GLY A 53 0.98 -16.47 -0.19
CA GLY A 53 1.25 -15.13 0.29
C GLY A 53 1.03 -14.06 -0.78
N VAL A 54 0.61 -12.88 -0.33
CA VAL A 54 0.44 -11.68 -1.14
C VAL A 54 1.21 -10.55 -0.47
N LEU A 55 1.97 -9.79 -1.24
CA LEU A 55 2.65 -8.60 -0.72
C LEU A 55 1.73 -7.40 -0.90
N LEU A 56 1.46 -6.70 0.19
CA LEU A 56 0.74 -5.43 0.17
C LEU A 56 1.76 -4.31 0.38
N GLU A 57 2.03 -3.57 -0.68
CA GLU A 57 3.14 -2.63 -0.73
C GLU A 57 2.74 -1.30 -1.36
N TRP A 58 3.62 -0.32 -1.26
CA TRP A 58 3.44 1.00 -1.86
C TRP A 58 2.19 1.72 -1.38
N ILE A 59 1.85 1.54 -0.09
CA ILE A 59 0.74 2.30 0.49
C ILE A 59 1.17 3.76 0.57
N VAL A 60 0.44 4.61 -0.12
CA VAL A 60 0.71 6.04 -0.17
C VAL A 60 -0.59 6.82 -0.02
N SER A 61 -0.56 7.88 0.77
CA SER A 61 -1.72 8.74 0.98
C SER A 61 -1.57 10.05 0.25
N ASN A 62 -2.71 10.65 -0.08
CA ASN A 62 -2.77 11.97 -0.70
C ASN A 62 -2.23 13.01 0.29
N PRO A 63 -1.10 13.68 0.01
CA PRO A 63 -0.52 14.64 0.94
C PRO A 63 -1.38 15.87 1.18
N SER A 64 -2.29 16.18 0.24
CA SER A 64 -3.20 17.32 0.36
C SER A 64 -4.46 17.00 1.15
N TYR A 65 -4.76 15.73 1.41
CA TYR A 65 -5.94 15.34 2.17
C TYR A 65 -5.60 15.27 3.65
N LYS A 66 -6.15 16.20 4.43
CA LYS A 66 -5.80 16.38 5.85
C LYS A 66 -6.98 16.24 6.82
N ASP A 67 -8.11 15.72 6.32
CA ASP A 67 -9.29 15.52 7.17
C ASP A 67 -9.05 14.39 8.19
N ASP A 68 -9.81 14.42 9.26
CA ASP A 68 -9.67 13.48 10.38
C ASP A 68 -9.92 12.02 9.97
N ASP A 69 -10.69 11.80 8.91
CA ASP A 69 -11.03 10.45 8.43
C ASP A 69 -9.94 9.82 7.54
N ARG A 70 -8.80 10.48 7.37
CA ARG A 70 -7.67 9.93 6.61
C ARG A 70 -7.20 8.60 7.19
N GLN A 71 -7.13 8.50 8.51
CA GLN A 71 -6.75 7.26 9.20
C GLN A 71 -7.76 6.15 8.91
N ASP A 72 -9.05 6.47 8.93
CA ASP A 72 -10.10 5.51 8.61
C ASP A 72 -9.97 5.01 7.17
N ALA A 73 -9.60 5.87 6.25
CA ALA A 73 -9.40 5.49 4.85
C ALA A 73 -8.22 4.52 4.69
N ILE A 74 -7.13 4.73 5.43
CA ILE A 74 -5.97 3.83 5.41
C ILE A 74 -6.37 2.45 5.94
N GLU A 75 -7.09 2.40 7.06
CA GLU A 75 -7.59 1.14 7.63
C GLU A 75 -8.55 0.45 6.66
N PHE A 76 -9.43 1.21 6.03
CA PHE A 76 -10.37 0.68 5.05
C PHE A 76 -9.64 0.08 3.85
N LEU A 77 -8.58 0.72 3.38
CA LEU A 77 -7.76 0.18 2.29
C LEU A 77 -7.19 -1.19 2.66
N ILE A 78 -6.56 -1.29 3.84
CA ILE A 78 -5.93 -2.53 4.28
C ILE A 78 -6.97 -3.64 4.43
N LEU A 79 -8.10 -3.35 5.07
CA LEU A 79 -9.15 -4.34 5.28
C LEU A 79 -9.80 -4.76 3.97
N THR A 80 -9.98 -3.85 3.02
CA THR A 80 -10.51 -4.18 1.71
C THR A 80 -9.55 -5.07 0.92
N CYS A 81 -8.25 -4.79 1.01
CA CYS A 81 -7.23 -5.66 0.41
C CYS A 81 -7.27 -7.05 1.02
N GLU A 82 -7.44 -7.16 2.35
CA GLU A 82 -7.56 -8.47 3.02
C GLU A 82 -8.72 -9.28 2.46
N GLU A 83 -9.89 -8.66 2.31
CA GLU A 83 -11.05 -9.34 1.76
C GLU A 83 -10.83 -9.80 0.31
N TYR A 84 -10.21 -8.96 -0.50
CA TYR A 84 -9.89 -9.30 -1.88
C TYR A 84 -8.89 -10.46 -1.95
N ILE A 85 -7.85 -10.43 -1.14
CA ILE A 85 -6.81 -11.46 -1.06
C ILE A 85 -7.43 -12.79 -0.63
N LYS A 86 -8.28 -12.75 0.39
CA LYS A 86 -9.00 -13.92 0.90
C LYS A 86 -9.93 -14.51 -0.17
N ALA A 87 -10.66 -13.66 -0.88
CA ALA A 87 -11.55 -14.09 -1.96
C ALA A 87 -10.80 -14.76 -3.11
N ASN A 88 -9.52 -14.46 -3.29
CA ASN A 88 -8.66 -15.09 -4.28
C ASN A 88 -7.93 -16.34 -3.77
N GLY A 89 -8.34 -16.86 -2.60
CA GLY A 89 -7.83 -18.12 -2.07
C GLY A 89 -6.46 -18.05 -1.40
N LYS A 90 -5.95 -16.86 -1.14
CA LYS A 90 -4.66 -16.67 -0.48
C LYS A 90 -4.84 -16.65 1.04
N LYS A 91 -3.76 -16.89 1.79
CA LYS A 91 -3.81 -17.06 3.25
C LYS A 91 -2.96 -16.07 4.02
N TYR A 92 -1.94 -15.47 3.41
CA TYR A 92 -0.98 -14.63 4.11
C TYR A 92 -0.84 -13.30 3.42
N ILE A 93 -0.67 -12.25 4.23
CA ILE A 93 -0.35 -10.92 3.74
C ILE A 93 1.00 -10.51 4.30
N PHE A 94 1.86 -10.04 3.43
CA PHE A 94 3.21 -9.64 3.75
C PHE A 94 3.38 -8.16 3.40
N SER A 95 4.00 -7.39 4.28
CA SER A 95 4.24 -5.97 4.04
C SER A 95 5.54 -5.53 4.67
N ILE A 96 6.16 -4.51 4.11
CA ILE A 96 7.36 -3.89 4.68
C ILE A 96 6.96 -2.53 5.22
N GLY A 97 7.01 -2.37 6.54
CA GLY A 97 6.67 -1.11 7.17
C GLY A 97 7.89 -0.20 7.24
N ARG A 98 7.78 0.98 6.62
CA ARG A 98 8.84 1.99 6.63
C ARG A 98 8.47 3.21 7.46
N ASN A 99 7.20 3.39 7.73
CA ASN A 99 6.64 4.53 8.42
C ASN A 99 6.05 4.07 9.75
N LYS A 100 6.46 4.70 10.85
CA LYS A 100 6.01 4.31 12.19
C LYS A 100 4.49 4.30 12.31
N HIS A 101 3.81 5.30 11.77
CA HIS A 101 2.36 5.40 11.82
C HIS A 101 1.69 4.23 11.11
N LEU A 102 2.19 3.85 9.93
CA LEU A 102 1.67 2.73 9.17
C LEU A 102 1.93 1.40 9.88
N ILE A 103 3.10 1.25 10.51
CA ILE A 103 3.43 0.07 11.31
C ILE A 103 2.43 -0.07 12.48
N GLU A 104 2.13 1.02 13.18
CA GLU A 104 1.17 1.01 14.28
C GLU A 104 -0.25 0.68 13.78
N THR A 105 -0.61 1.17 12.59
CA THR A 105 -1.89 0.84 11.97
C THR A 105 -2.00 -0.66 11.71
N HIS A 106 -0.95 -1.29 11.17
CA HIS A 106 -0.93 -2.73 10.96
C HIS A 106 -1.06 -3.51 12.27
N LYS A 107 -0.35 -3.10 13.31
CA LYS A 107 -0.48 -3.72 14.65
C LYS A 107 -1.92 -3.65 15.15
N LYS A 108 -2.55 -2.50 15.02
CA LYS A 108 -3.95 -2.29 15.42
C LYS A 108 -4.88 -3.24 14.70
N LEU A 109 -4.61 -3.55 13.44
CA LEU A 109 -5.42 -4.44 12.62
C LEU A 109 -5.06 -5.93 12.80
N GLY A 110 -4.18 -6.25 13.74
CA GLY A 110 -3.87 -7.63 14.09
C GLY A 110 -2.65 -8.23 13.38
N TYR A 111 -1.86 -7.41 12.69
CA TYR A 111 -0.65 -7.91 12.05
C TYR A 111 0.46 -8.11 13.06
N HIS A 112 1.20 -9.21 12.92
CA HIS A 112 2.43 -9.40 13.66
C HIS A 112 3.53 -8.57 13.04
N VAL A 113 4.19 -7.74 13.84
CA VAL A 113 5.30 -6.89 13.38
C VAL A 113 6.58 -7.36 14.05
N ASP A 114 7.56 -7.78 13.25
CA ASP A 114 8.87 -8.16 13.75
C ASP A 114 9.61 -6.91 14.23
N GLU A 115 10.22 -6.99 15.40
CA GLU A 115 10.95 -5.86 15.97
C GLU A 115 12.34 -5.66 15.35
N LYS A 116 12.84 -6.66 14.62
CA LYS A 116 14.13 -6.55 13.95
C LYS A 116 14.04 -5.65 12.73
N ILE A 117 15.03 -4.78 12.60
CA ILE A 117 15.12 -3.90 11.44
C ILE A 117 15.55 -4.71 10.23
N SER A 118 14.85 -4.52 9.11
CA SER A 118 15.16 -5.16 7.83
C SER A 118 15.50 -4.12 6.79
N HIS A 119 16.22 -4.52 5.76
CA HIS A 119 16.58 -3.65 4.66
C HIS A 119 15.97 -4.14 3.36
N GLU A 120 15.50 -3.22 2.56
CA GLU A 120 15.07 -3.49 1.20
C GLU A 120 16.31 -3.69 0.33
N ILE A 121 16.31 -4.75 -0.46
CA ILE A 121 17.43 -5.09 -1.34
C ILE A 121 16.88 -5.26 -2.74
N ILE A 122 17.31 -4.43 -3.67
CA ILE A 122 16.79 -4.40 -5.03
C ILE A 122 17.94 -4.35 -6.03
N LYS A 123 17.82 -5.12 -7.11
CA LYS A 123 18.73 -5.04 -8.24
C LYS A 123 17.93 -5.12 -9.53
N LYS A 124 18.19 -4.21 -10.44
CA LYS A 124 17.68 -4.33 -11.80
C LYS A 124 18.62 -5.23 -12.60
N ILE A 125 18.08 -6.21 -13.22
CA ILE A 125 18.84 -7.18 -14.02
C ILE A 125 18.89 -6.76 -15.47
#